data_3ef579117f3d3ed990f1649041792041
#
_entry.id   3ef579117f3d3ed990f1649041792041
#
_cell.length_a   1.000
_cell.length_b   1.000
_cell.length_c   1.000
_cell.angle_alpha   90.00
_cell.angle_beta   90.00
_cell.angle_gamma   90.00
#
_symmetry.space_group_name_H-M   'P 1'
#
loop_
_entity.id
_entity.type
_entity.pdbx_description
1 polymer ?
#
loop_
_entity_poly.entity_id
_entity_poly.type
_entity_poly.pdbx_seq_one_letter_code
_entity_poly.pdbx_strand_id
1 'polypeptide(L)'
;MGIANRKQQKQKIGVSKQQDNLYFVWLDELHKVQSICLNTQQKDIFSQLLPHLPQKNSQCCFVGAISPHLTWPKTLILPQTLNAQECEQQCRFILQKELPIPLDELWFDYLTTPLKQGFRLDITAIRQQSAKAELVKYSPLKLTVLDLLNHSILRAFYVILGQEPINTLFLYQDQQGCLAVCERLQQRQVLQSQSDLSELYQQFIQRFPETIEQVYV
;
A
#
# COMPACT_ATOMS: atom_id res chain seq x y z
N MET A 1 -13.02 30.10 24.16
CA MET A 1 -11.74 29.39 24.06
C MET A 1 -12.04 27.91 23.82
N GLY A 2 -12.04 27.48 22.55
CA GLY A 2 -12.31 26.09 22.19
C GLY A 2 -11.00 25.32 22.20
N ILE A 3 -10.88 24.36 23.12
CA ILE A 3 -9.79 23.39 23.14
C ILE A 3 -10.04 22.45 21.95
N ALA A 4 -9.31 22.69 20.85
CA ALA A 4 -9.30 21.75 19.74
C ALA A 4 -8.78 20.41 20.24
N ASN A 5 -9.66 19.41 20.36
CA ASN A 5 -9.31 18.02 20.58
C ASN A 5 -8.40 17.58 19.43
N ARG A 6 -7.08 17.69 19.61
CA ARG A 6 -6.12 17.01 18.74
C ARG A 6 -6.42 15.52 18.89
N LYS A 7 -7.12 14.93 17.93
CA LYS A 7 -7.21 13.48 17.80
C LYS A 7 -5.78 12.95 17.84
N GLN A 8 -5.44 12.27 18.92
CA GLN A 8 -4.11 11.70 19.11
C GLN A 8 -3.83 10.78 17.91
N GLN A 9 -2.84 11.14 17.11
CA GLN A 9 -2.51 10.42 15.89
C GLN A 9 -2.00 9.04 16.29
N LYS A 10 -2.69 7.99 15.86
CA LYS A 10 -2.30 6.62 16.18
C LYS A 10 -0.94 6.30 15.55
N GLN A 11 -0.07 5.63 16.33
CA GLN A 11 1.21 5.11 15.83
C GLN A 11 0.95 4.07 14.74
N LYS A 12 1.45 4.30 13.54
CA LYS A 12 1.38 3.33 12.44
C LYS A 12 2.49 2.30 12.58
N ILE A 13 2.12 1.02 12.49
CA ILE A 13 3.03 -0.12 12.57
C ILE A 13 2.79 -0.98 11.34
N GLY A 14 3.78 -1.03 10.46
CA GLY A 14 3.77 -1.94 9.32
C GLY A 14 3.94 -3.37 9.78
N VAL A 15 3.18 -4.29 9.22
CA VAL A 15 3.22 -5.72 9.54
C VAL A 15 3.36 -6.52 8.27
N SER A 16 4.34 -7.41 8.23
CA SER A 16 4.50 -8.41 7.16
C SER A 16 4.58 -9.80 7.77
N LYS A 17 3.97 -10.78 7.11
CA LYS A 17 4.04 -12.19 7.50
C LYS A 17 4.84 -12.97 6.47
N GLN A 18 5.86 -13.68 6.93
CA GLN A 18 6.63 -14.61 6.10
C GLN A 18 6.72 -15.94 6.86
N GLN A 19 6.11 -16.99 6.31
CA GLN A 19 5.98 -18.30 6.96
C GLN A 19 5.39 -18.14 8.38
N ASP A 20 6.12 -18.59 9.40
CA ASP A 20 5.72 -18.51 10.80
C ASP A 20 6.19 -17.25 11.51
N ASN A 21 6.73 -16.27 10.79
CA ASN A 21 7.24 -15.04 11.39
C ASN A 21 6.38 -13.83 11.01
N LEU A 22 6.14 -12.96 11.99
CA LEU A 22 5.59 -11.63 11.83
C LEU A 22 6.69 -10.61 12.03
N TYR A 23 6.90 -9.77 11.04
CA TYR A 23 7.82 -8.65 11.05
C TYR A 23 7.02 -7.39 11.30
N PHE A 24 7.43 -6.62 12.31
CA PHE A 24 6.83 -5.34 12.64
C PHE A 24 7.85 -4.25 12.39
N VAL A 25 7.41 -3.13 11.81
CA VAL A 25 8.25 -1.97 11.55
C VAL A 25 7.49 -0.68 11.87
N TRP A 26 8.16 0.27 12.51
CA TRP A 26 7.61 1.59 12.82
C TRP A 26 8.71 2.65 12.87
N LEU A 27 8.31 3.91 12.89
CA LEU A 27 9.21 5.03 13.17
C LEU A 27 9.06 5.42 14.64
N ASP A 28 10.17 5.57 15.34
CA ASP A 28 10.17 6.11 16.70
C ASP A 28 9.95 7.63 16.72
N GLU A 29 9.99 8.24 17.91
CA GLU A 29 9.81 9.69 18.09
C GLU A 29 10.90 10.53 17.40
N LEU A 30 12.05 9.93 17.13
CA LEU A 30 13.17 10.55 16.40
C LEU A 30 13.14 10.22 14.88
N HIS A 31 12.02 9.65 14.39
CA HIS A 31 11.85 9.20 13.00
C HIS A 31 12.88 8.13 12.57
N LYS A 32 13.46 7.39 13.52
CA LYS A 32 14.32 6.26 13.22
C LYS A 32 13.47 5.00 13.05
N VAL A 33 13.86 4.17 12.08
CA VAL A 33 13.20 2.89 11.82
C VAL A 33 13.52 1.92 12.95
N GLN A 34 12.47 1.40 13.56
CA GLN A 34 12.50 0.31 14.53
C GLN A 34 11.85 -0.91 13.94
N SER A 35 12.35 -2.10 14.26
CA SER A 35 11.75 -3.35 13.79
C SER A 35 11.91 -4.47 14.81
N ILE A 36 10.98 -5.42 14.78
CA ILE A 36 11.04 -6.67 15.53
C ILE A 36 10.46 -7.80 14.71
N CYS A 37 11.01 -8.99 14.86
CA CYS A 37 10.51 -10.23 14.29
C CYS A 37 10.03 -11.14 15.41
N LEU A 38 8.78 -11.62 15.31
CA LEU A 38 8.18 -12.53 16.28
C LEU A 38 7.66 -13.79 15.57
N ASN A 39 7.90 -14.95 16.20
CA ASN A 39 7.42 -16.23 15.67
C ASN A 39 5.97 -16.48 16.09
N THR A 40 5.08 -16.76 15.14
CA THR A 40 3.65 -16.97 15.36
C THR A 40 3.31 -18.26 16.13
N GLN A 41 4.24 -19.21 16.21
CA GLN A 41 4.06 -20.43 16.98
C GLN A 41 4.24 -20.20 18.49
N GLN A 42 4.83 -19.08 18.88
CA GLN A 42 4.96 -18.72 20.29
C GLN A 42 3.63 -18.20 20.83
N LYS A 43 3.27 -18.60 22.05
CA LYS A 43 2.06 -18.14 22.70
C LYS A 43 2.16 -16.65 22.98
N ASP A 44 1.07 -15.93 22.67
CA ASP A 44 0.86 -14.52 22.96
C ASP A 44 1.89 -13.54 22.33
N ILE A 45 1.74 -13.36 21.01
CA ILE A 45 2.49 -12.38 20.23
C ILE A 45 2.34 -10.97 20.78
N PHE A 46 1.18 -10.61 21.33
CA PHE A 46 0.94 -9.29 21.88
C PHE A 46 1.77 -8.99 23.13
N SER A 47 1.89 -9.93 24.04
CA SER A 47 2.75 -9.76 25.23
C SER A 47 4.22 -9.59 24.88
N GLN A 48 4.66 -10.18 23.77
CA GLN A 48 6.03 -10.00 23.29
C GLN A 48 6.21 -8.68 22.54
N LEU A 49 5.21 -8.23 21.80
CA LEU A 49 5.25 -6.99 21.02
C LEU A 49 5.13 -5.74 21.90
N LEU A 50 4.23 -5.75 22.90
CA LEU A 50 3.90 -4.58 23.72
C LEU A 50 5.09 -3.87 24.36
N PRO A 51 6.12 -4.56 24.91
CA PRO A 51 7.29 -3.90 25.52
C PRO A 51 8.12 -3.07 24.52
N HIS A 52 8.01 -3.37 23.23
CA HIS A 52 8.76 -2.71 22.16
C HIS A 52 8.02 -1.54 21.52
N LEU A 53 6.71 -1.43 21.77
CA LEU A 53 5.90 -0.36 21.17
C LEU A 53 6.01 0.93 21.98
N PRO A 54 6.15 2.09 21.30
CA PRO A 54 6.27 3.39 21.97
C PRO A 54 4.98 3.84 22.66
N GLN A 55 3.84 3.26 22.29
CA GLN A 55 2.52 3.63 22.80
C GLN A 55 1.70 2.38 23.18
N LYS A 56 0.68 2.59 24.04
CA LYS A 56 -0.27 1.52 24.39
C LYS A 56 -0.92 0.96 23.14
N ASN A 57 -1.21 -0.34 23.10
CA ASN A 57 -1.78 -1.05 21.96
C ASN A 57 -3.04 -0.38 21.36
N SER A 58 -3.89 0.24 22.20
CA SER A 58 -5.08 1.00 21.78
C SER A 58 -4.76 2.24 20.93
N GLN A 59 -3.51 2.70 20.94
CA GLN A 59 -3.04 3.85 20.17
C GLN A 59 -2.24 3.43 18.92
N CYS A 60 -2.14 2.13 18.65
CA CYS A 60 -1.47 1.59 17.47
C CYS A 60 -2.45 1.31 16.33
N CYS A 61 -1.97 1.50 15.11
CA CYS A 61 -2.65 1.18 13.87
C CYS A 61 -1.79 0.18 13.10
N PHE A 62 -2.19 -1.08 13.07
CA PHE A 62 -1.48 -2.14 12.36
C PHE A 62 -1.86 -2.11 10.89
N VAL A 63 -0.85 -2.00 10.03
CA VAL A 63 -0.98 -1.87 8.57
C VAL A 63 -0.30 -3.08 7.93
N GLY A 64 -1.08 -3.92 7.26
CA GLY A 64 -0.57 -4.99 6.39
C GLY A 64 -0.55 -4.56 4.94
N ALA A 65 0.25 -5.23 4.12
CA ALA A 65 0.29 -4.99 2.68
C ALA A 65 -0.27 -6.18 1.91
N ILE A 66 -0.96 -5.89 0.81
CA ILE A 66 -1.43 -6.88 -0.16
C ILE A 66 -0.72 -6.71 -1.50
N SER A 67 -0.52 -7.83 -2.17
CA SER A 67 0.09 -7.83 -3.49
C SER A 67 -0.86 -7.24 -4.55
N PRO A 68 -0.35 -6.46 -5.52
CA PRO A 68 -1.15 -5.85 -6.58
C PRO A 68 -1.96 -6.85 -7.41
N HIS A 69 -1.50 -8.10 -7.58
CA HIS A 69 -2.22 -9.12 -8.37
C HIS A 69 -3.59 -9.51 -7.79
N LEU A 70 -3.85 -9.24 -6.51
CA LEU A 70 -5.14 -9.48 -5.86
C LEU A 70 -6.12 -8.33 -6.10
N THR A 71 -5.67 -7.25 -6.72
CA THR A 71 -6.43 -6.02 -6.85
C THR A 71 -6.67 -5.66 -8.31
N TRP A 72 -7.69 -4.88 -8.54
CA TRP A 72 -7.97 -4.26 -9.84
C TRP A 72 -7.68 -2.75 -9.73
N PRO A 73 -6.61 -2.26 -10.39
CA PRO A 73 -6.28 -0.84 -10.43
C PRO A 73 -6.88 -0.16 -11.65
N LYS A 74 -7.31 1.09 -11.49
CA LYS A 74 -7.73 1.97 -12.59
C LYS A 74 -7.30 3.39 -12.33
N THR A 75 -6.68 4.02 -13.32
CA THR A 75 -6.34 5.44 -13.28
C THR A 75 -7.21 6.23 -14.25
N LEU A 76 -7.76 7.33 -13.80
CA LEU A 76 -8.49 8.32 -14.60
C LEU A 76 -7.80 9.67 -14.49
N ILE A 77 -7.73 10.39 -15.60
CA ILE A 77 -7.34 11.81 -15.63
C ILE A 77 -8.61 12.62 -15.84
N LEU A 78 -8.95 13.46 -14.89
CA LEU A 78 -10.19 14.25 -14.90
C LEU A 78 -9.85 15.75 -15.01
N PRO A 79 -10.53 16.48 -15.93
CA PRO A 79 -10.16 17.88 -16.23
C PRO A 79 -10.61 18.88 -15.17
N GLN A 80 -11.54 18.50 -14.31
CA GLN A 80 -12.09 19.33 -13.26
C GLN A 80 -11.97 18.67 -11.89
N THR A 81 -11.86 19.49 -10.85
CA THR A 81 -11.82 19.00 -9.48
C THR A 81 -13.21 18.48 -9.06
N LEU A 82 -13.25 17.29 -8.51
CA LEU A 82 -14.43 16.68 -7.89
C LEU A 82 -14.30 16.71 -6.37
N ASN A 83 -15.42 16.84 -5.67
CA ASN A 83 -15.43 16.64 -4.23
C ASN A 83 -15.39 15.13 -3.88
N ALA A 84 -15.24 14.79 -2.60
CA ALA A 84 -15.10 13.41 -2.16
C ALA A 84 -16.31 12.53 -2.56
N GLN A 85 -17.53 13.06 -2.48
CA GLN A 85 -18.74 12.33 -2.85
C GLN A 85 -18.80 12.06 -4.36
N GLU A 86 -18.43 13.04 -5.18
CA GLU A 86 -18.37 12.91 -6.63
C GLU A 86 -17.28 11.92 -7.04
N CYS A 87 -16.11 11.95 -6.40
CA CYS A 87 -15.06 10.95 -6.59
C CYS A 87 -15.56 9.53 -6.28
N GLU A 88 -16.25 9.34 -5.16
CA GLU A 88 -16.81 8.03 -4.81
C GLU A 88 -17.87 7.57 -5.81
N GLN A 89 -18.75 8.46 -6.28
CA GLN A 89 -19.72 8.14 -7.32
C GLN A 89 -19.05 7.75 -8.63
N GLN A 90 -18.00 8.48 -9.02
CA GLN A 90 -17.21 8.15 -10.22
C GLN A 90 -16.54 6.77 -10.09
N CYS A 91 -15.98 6.46 -8.92
CA CYS A 91 -15.40 5.13 -8.66
C CYS A 91 -16.46 4.03 -8.81
N ARG A 92 -17.63 4.19 -8.18
CA ARG A 92 -18.73 3.22 -8.26
C ARG A 92 -19.19 3.01 -9.69
N PHE A 93 -19.35 4.08 -10.46
CA PHE A 93 -19.75 4.00 -11.88
C PHE A 93 -18.73 3.21 -12.71
N ILE A 94 -17.43 3.49 -12.55
CA ILE A 94 -16.37 2.78 -13.27
C ILE A 94 -16.33 1.30 -12.89
N LEU A 95 -16.41 0.99 -11.59
CA LEU A 95 -16.39 -0.39 -11.09
C LEU A 95 -17.56 -1.21 -11.65
N GLN A 96 -18.77 -0.64 -11.66
CA GLN A 96 -19.96 -1.30 -12.25
C GLN A 96 -19.84 -1.51 -13.74
N LYS A 97 -19.20 -0.58 -14.45
CA LYS A 97 -19.05 -0.65 -15.89
C LYS A 97 -17.98 -1.66 -16.33
N GLU A 98 -16.87 -1.74 -15.60
CA GLU A 98 -15.69 -2.47 -16.07
C GLU A 98 -15.53 -3.85 -15.40
N LEU A 99 -16.13 -4.07 -14.22
CA LEU A 99 -16.01 -5.33 -13.51
C LEU A 99 -17.32 -6.13 -13.56
N PRO A 100 -17.26 -7.42 -13.94
CA PRO A 100 -18.42 -8.32 -13.91
C PRO A 100 -18.67 -8.86 -12.48
N ILE A 101 -18.58 -7.99 -11.48
CA ILE A 101 -18.68 -8.31 -10.05
C ILE A 101 -19.60 -7.29 -9.40
N PRO A 102 -20.61 -7.70 -8.61
CA PRO A 102 -21.46 -6.80 -7.84
C PRO A 102 -20.65 -5.92 -6.89
N LEU A 103 -21.05 -4.65 -6.73
CA LEU A 103 -20.32 -3.70 -5.86
C LEU A 103 -20.30 -4.11 -4.39
N ASP A 104 -21.32 -4.80 -3.92
CA ASP A 104 -21.43 -5.32 -2.55
C ASP A 104 -20.47 -6.48 -2.27
N GLU A 105 -19.89 -7.09 -3.31
CA GLU A 105 -18.80 -8.07 -3.19
C GLU A 105 -17.41 -7.44 -3.27
N LEU A 106 -17.31 -6.12 -3.50
CA LEU A 106 -16.06 -5.40 -3.62
C LEU A 106 -15.80 -4.51 -2.39
N TRP A 107 -14.52 -4.42 -2.01
CA TRP A 107 -13.98 -3.28 -1.29
C TRP A 107 -13.18 -2.44 -2.28
N PHE A 108 -13.32 -1.14 -2.20
CA PHE A 108 -12.52 -0.23 -3.02
C PHE A 108 -12.13 1.02 -2.24
N ASP A 109 -11.07 1.62 -2.68
CA ASP A 109 -10.59 2.92 -2.21
C ASP A 109 -10.02 3.70 -3.38
N TYR A 110 -9.77 4.99 -3.22
CA TYR A 110 -9.21 5.82 -4.25
C TYR A 110 -8.24 6.87 -3.68
N LEU A 111 -7.29 7.27 -4.52
CA LEU A 111 -6.36 8.36 -4.25
C LEU A 111 -6.50 9.43 -5.32
N THR A 112 -6.50 10.70 -4.91
CA THR A 112 -6.47 11.84 -5.83
C THR A 112 -5.10 12.51 -5.81
N THR A 113 -4.54 12.78 -6.99
CA THR A 113 -3.27 13.49 -7.14
C THR A 113 -3.51 14.72 -8.02
N PRO A 114 -3.26 15.94 -7.52
CA PRO A 114 -3.39 17.17 -8.32
C PRO A 114 -2.45 17.15 -9.53
N LEU A 115 -2.94 17.64 -10.67
CA LEU A 115 -2.17 17.85 -11.89
C LEU A 115 -2.21 19.34 -12.26
N LYS A 116 -1.40 19.75 -13.25
CA LYS A 116 -1.43 21.14 -13.76
C LYS A 116 -2.81 21.54 -14.28
N GLN A 117 -3.54 20.60 -14.85
CA GLN A 117 -4.93 20.79 -15.28
C GLN A 117 -5.74 19.56 -14.79
N GLY A 118 -6.66 19.80 -13.85
CA GLY A 118 -7.47 18.74 -13.25
C GLY A 118 -6.72 17.93 -12.19
N PHE A 119 -7.02 16.62 -12.14
CA PHE A 119 -6.39 15.68 -11.20
C PHE A 119 -6.41 14.26 -11.73
N ARG A 120 -5.51 13.44 -11.18
CA ARG A 120 -5.49 11.99 -11.36
C ARG A 120 -6.30 11.33 -10.25
N LEU A 121 -7.18 10.41 -10.61
CA LEU A 121 -7.95 9.56 -9.72
C LEU A 121 -7.49 8.11 -9.90
N ASP A 122 -6.77 7.59 -8.92
CA ASP A 122 -6.32 6.19 -8.87
C ASP A 122 -7.32 5.39 -8.04
N ILE A 123 -8.04 4.48 -8.68
CA ILE A 123 -9.02 3.59 -8.06
C ILE A 123 -8.37 2.24 -7.86
N THR A 124 -8.60 1.63 -6.71
CA THR A 124 -8.21 0.26 -6.42
C THR A 124 -9.39 -0.50 -5.85
N ALA A 125 -9.68 -1.66 -6.42
CA ALA A 125 -10.71 -2.55 -5.93
C ALA A 125 -10.17 -3.96 -5.66
N ILE A 126 -10.76 -4.65 -4.70
CA ILE A 126 -10.45 -6.04 -4.35
C ILE A 126 -11.76 -6.77 -4.00
N ARG A 127 -11.85 -8.06 -4.34
CA ARG A 127 -12.94 -8.90 -3.86
C ARG A 127 -12.89 -9.00 -2.33
N GLN A 128 -14.03 -8.80 -1.67
CA GLN A 128 -14.11 -8.90 -0.20
C GLN A 128 -13.62 -10.23 0.33
N GLN A 129 -13.90 -11.32 -0.40
CA GLN A 129 -13.43 -12.65 -0.02
C GLN A 129 -11.90 -12.73 -0.02
N SER A 130 -11.23 -12.19 -1.06
CA SER A 130 -9.78 -12.15 -1.14
C SER A 130 -9.19 -11.27 -0.03
N ALA A 131 -9.76 -10.09 0.22
CA ALA A 131 -9.32 -9.22 1.30
C ALA A 131 -9.45 -9.89 2.68
N LYS A 132 -10.58 -10.56 2.94
CA LYS A 132 -10.81 -11.31 4.19
C LYS A 132 -9.80 -12.47 4.35
N ALA A 133 -9.47 -13.18 3.26
CA ALA A 133 -8.47 -14.25 3.28
C ALA A 133 -7.07 -13.70 3.62
N GLU A 134 -6.71 -12.52 3.08
CA GLU A 134 -5.45 -11.86 3.44
C GLU A 134 -5.43 -11.45 4.92
N LEU A 135 -6.51 -10.86 5.44
CA LEU A 135 -6.60 -10.47 6.86
C LEU A 135 -6.44 -11.66 7.81
N VAL A 136 -6.98 -12.82 7.47
CA VAL A 136 -6.86 -14.06 8.30
C VAL A 136 -5.40 -14.50 8.45
N LYS A 137 -4.54 -14.26 7.46
CA LYS A 137 -3.11 -14.61 7.54
C LYS A 137 -2.40 -13.97 8.73
N TYR A 138 -2.86 -12.82 9.19
CA TYR A 138 -2.27 -12.07 10.29
C TYR A 138 -2.83 -12.42 11.67
N SER A 139 -3.81 -13.34 11.73
CA SER A 139 -4.37 -13.78 13.02
C SER A 139 -3.26 -14.32 13.96
N PRO A 140 -3.31 -14.01 15.27
CA PRO A 140 -4.36 -13.33 16.01
C PRO A 140 -4.30 -11.78 15.96
N LEU A 141 -3.35 -11.20 15.25
CA LEU A 141 -3.25 -9.74 15.11
C LEU A 141 -4.43 -9.19 14.29
N LYS A 142 -5.10 -8.18 14.80
CA LYS A 142 -6.16 -7.47 14.07
C LYS A 142 -5.56 -6.29 13.32
N LEU A 143 -5.41 -6.42 11.99
CA LEU A 143 -5.02 -5.31 11.15
C LEU A 143 -6.11 -4.23 11.14
N THR A 144 -5.66 -2.98 11.15
CA THR A 144 -6.54 -1.79 11.06
C THR A 144 -6.66 -1.32 9.62
N VAL A 145 -5.58 -1.49 8.84
CA VAL A 145 -5.47 -1.07 7.44
C VAL A 145 -4.87 -2.21 6.63
N LEU A 146 -5.43 -2.44 5.46
CA LEU A 146 -4.85 -3.30 4.42
C LEU A 146 -4.46 -2.38 3.26
N ASP A 147 -3.16 -2.23 3.05
CA ASP A 147 -2.60 -1.30 2.07
C ASP A 147 -2.04 -2.05 0.85
N LEU A 148 -1.79 -1.37 -0.25
CA LEU A 148 -1.16 -1.96 -1.42
C LEU A 148 0.36 -2.01 -1.25
N LEU A 149 0.98 -3.14 -1.61
CA LEU A 149 2.44 -3.31 -1.51
C LEU A 149 3.19 -2.23 -2.32
N ASN A 150 2.75 -1.94 -3.55
CA ASN A 150 3.34 -0.88 -4.37
C ASN A 150 3.23 0.52 -3.74
N HIS A 151 2.14 0.83 -3.02
CA HIS A 151 2.01 2.09 -2.28
C HIS A 151 2.96 2.12 -1.07
N SER A 152 3.07 1.00 -0.38
CA SER A 152 3.96 0.87 0.78
C SER A 152 5.43 1.05 0.39
N ILE A 153 5.87 0.48 -0.74
CA ILE A 153 7.21 0.64 -1.30
C ILE A 153 7.48 2.12 -1.62
N LEU A 154 6.60 2.77 -2.38
CA LEU A 154 6.77 4.18 -2.75
C LEU A 154 6.85 5.10 -1.52
N ARG A 155 6.02 4.87 -0.49
CA ARG A 155 6.06 5.66 0.75
C ARG A 155 7.33 5.40 1.56
N ALA A 156 7.81 4.16 1.61
CA ALA A 156 9.07 3.85 2.29
C ALA A 156 10.24 4.62 1.65
N PHE A 157 10.32 4.59 0.32
CA PHE A 157 11.37 5.32 -0.40
C PHE A 157 11.18 6.84 -0.34
N TYR A 158 9.95 7.36 -0.31
CA TYR A 158 9.72 8.78 -0.03
C TYR A 158 10.35 9.20 1.31
N VAL A 159 10.19 8.39 2.35
CA VAL A 159 10.80 8.67 3.66
C VAL A 159 12.32 8.59 3.61
N ILE A 160 12.88 7.59 2.89
CA ILE A 160 14.33 7.37 2.78
C ILE A 160 14.99 8.48 1.95
N LEU A 161 14.39 8.85 0.82
CA LEU A 161 14.96 9.82 -0.13
C LEU A 161 14.64 11.27 0.23
N GLY A 162 13.64 11.52 1.08
CA GLY A 162 13.18 12.85 1.46
C GLY A 162 12.45 13.62 0.34
N GLN A 163 12.13 12.95 -0.77
CA GLN A 163 11.44 13.52 -1.93
C GLN A 163 10.57 12.48 -2.63
N GLU A 164 9.62 12.93 -3.45
CA GLU A 164 8.80 12.02 -4.26
C GLU A 164 9.67 11.30 -5.31
N PRO A 165 9.62 9.95 -5.34
CA PRO A 165 10.45 9.15 -6.24
C PRO A 165 9.85 9.08 -7.66
N ILE A 166 9.64 10.24 -8.32
CA ILE A 166 9.12 10.32 -9.68
C ILE A 166 10.17 9.84 -10.67
N ASN A 167 9.75 9.11 -11.72
CA ASN A 167 10.60 8.48 -12.73
C ASN A 167 11.66 7.52 -12.17
N THR A 168 11.46 7.07 -10.93
CA THR A 168 12.33 6.10 -10.27
C THR A 168 11.66 4.73 -10.29
N LEU A 169 12.40 3.73 -10.76
CA LEU A 169 11.95 2.34 -10.79
C LEU A 169 12.42 1.62 -9.52
N PHE A 170 11.47 1.01 -8.82
CA PHE A 170 11.74 0.12 -7.69
C PHE A 170 11.49 -1.32 -8.11
N LEU A 171 12.50 -2.15 -7.94
CA LEU A 171 12.43 -3.59 -8.12
C LEU A 171 12.43 -4.25 -6.74
N TYR A 172 11.45 -5.07 -6.49
CA TYR A 172 11.26 -5.76 -5.21
C TYR A 172 11.03 -7.23 -5.45
N GLN A 173 11.59 -8.09 -4.62
CA GLN A 173 11.40 -9.53 -4.67
C GLN A 173 11.08 -10.07 -3.28
N ASP A 174 10.09 -10.97 -3.23
CA ASP A 174 9.77 -11.78 -2.07
C ASP A 174 9.43 -13.22 -2.47
N GLN A 175 8.88 -13.99 -1.53
CA GLN A 175 8.48 -15.39 -1.78
C GLN A 175 7.29 -15.52 -2.74
N GLN A 176 6.56 -14.44 -3.01
CA GLN A 176 5.39 -14.42 -3.91
C GLN A 176 5.76 -14.03 -5.34
N GLY A 177 7.00 -13.61 -5.57
CA GLY A 177 7.52 -13.19 -6.89
C GLY A 177 8.19 -11.84 -6.87
N CYS A 178 8.29 -11.24 -8.06
CA CYS A 178 8.94 -9.97 -8.26
C CYS A 178 7.93 -8.88 -8.63
N LEU A 179 8.19 -7.66 -8.17
CA LEU A 179 7.36 -6.47 -8.38
C LEU A 179 8.24 -5.32 -8.86
N ALA A 180 7.85 -4.69 -9.97
CA ALA A 180 8.40 -3.44 -10.47
C ALA A 180 7.38 -2.31 -10.30
N VAL A 181 7.79 -1.19 -9.72
CA VAL A 181 6.93 -0.02 -9.48
C VAL A 181 7.66 1.24 -9.91
N CYS A 182 7.00 2.06 -10.74
CA CYS A 182 7.49 3.38 -11.09
C CYS A 182 6.36 4.42 -10.96
N GLU A 183 6.57 5.47 -10.19
CA GLU A 183 5.62 6.59 -10.08
C GLU A 183 5.86 7.57 -11.22
N ARG A 184 4.81 7.93 -11.93
CA ARG A 184 4.78 8.97 -12.96
C ARG A 184 3.73 10.01 -12.59
N LEU A 185 3.85 11.20 -13.14
CA LEU A 185 2.87 12.27 -12.88
C LEU A 185 1.43 11.86 -13.26
N GLN A 186 1.27 11.19 -14.41
CA GLN A 186 -0.06 10.87 -14.93
C GLN A 186 -0.55 9.47 -14.54
N GLN A 187 0.37 8.55 -14.20
CA GLN A 187 0.01 7.18 -13.84
C GLN A 187 1.10 6.51 -13.02
N ARG A 188 0.72 5.53 -12.23
CA ARG A 188 1.63 4.59 -11.60
C ARG A 188 1.77 3.37 -12.50
N GLN A 189 3.00 3.05 -12.86
CA GLN A 189 3.33 1.86 -13.64
C GLN A 189 3.70 0.73 -12.69
N VAL A 190 3.02 -0.40 -12.81
CA VAL A 190 3.24 -1.57 -11.97
C VAL A 190 3.30 -2.81 -12.86
N LEU A 191 4.32 -3.63 -12.65
CA LEU A 191 4.45 -4.93 -13.29
C LEU A 191 4.82 -5.96 -12.24
N GLN A 192 4.18 -7.12 -12.29
CA GLN A 192 4.45 -8.24 -11.40
C GLN A 192 4.74 -9.49 -12.22
N SER A 193 5.73 -10.27 -11.80
CA SER A 193 6.14 -11.51 -12.46
C SER A 193 6.59 -12.55 -11.44
N GLN A 194 6.53 -13.83 -11.85
CA GLN A 194 7.16 -14.94 -11.13
C GLN A 194 8.62 -15.17 -11.57
N SER A 195 9.10 -14.41 -12.55
CA SER A 195 10.48 -14.44 -13.02
C SER A 195 11.46 -13.77 -12.04
N ASP A 196 12.75 -13.79 -12.37
CA ASP A 196 13.75 -13.05 -11.61
C ASP A 196 13.67 -11.52 -11.87
N LEU A 197 14.39 -10.74 -11.07
CA LEU A 197 14.41 -9.28 -11.16
C LEU A 197 14.98 -8.78 -12.49
N SER A 198 15.94 -9.50 -13.09
CA SER A 198 16.56 -9.11 -14.35
C SER A 198 15.55 -9.21 -15.50
N GLU A 199 14.82 -10.32 -15.56
CA GLU A 199 13.77 -10.53 -16.55
C GLU A 199 12.62 -9.56 -16.34
N LEU A 200 12.19 -9.32 -15.09
CA LEU A 200 11.16 -8.34 -14.75
C LEU A 200 11.57 -6.92 -15.22
N TYR A 201 12.83 -6.54 -15.01
CA TYR A 201 13.36 -5.25 -15.51
C TYR A 201 13.23 -5.13 -17.03
N GLN A 202 13.65 -6.16 -17.78
CA GLN A 202 13.54 -6.17 -19.23
C GLN A 202 12.09 -6.08 -19.71
N GLN A 203 11.19 -6.84 -19.09
CA GLN A 203 9.75 -6.77 -19.38
C GLN A 203 9.17 -5.38 -19.07
N PHE A 204 9.62 -4.75 -17.97
CA PHE A 204 9.15 -3.44 -17.57
C PHE A 204 9.54 -2.36 -18.59
N ILE A 205 10.82 -2.28 -18.99
CA ILE A 205 11.28 -1.28 -19.98
C ILE A 205 10.70 -1.48 -21.37
N GLN A 206 10.40 -2.73 -21.77
CA GLN A 206 9.71 -3.02 -23.03
C GLN A 206 8.26 -2.54 -22.99
N ARG A 207 7.58 -2.72 -21.87
CA ARG A 207 6.17 -2.33 -21.71
C ARG A 207 5.97 -0.84 -21.48
N PHE A 208 6.93 -0.20 -20.82
CA PHE A 208 6.89 1.20 -20.42
C PHE A 208 8.18 1.89 -20.89
N PRO A 209 8.25 2.32 -22.16
CA PRO A 209 9.49 2.82 -22.77
C PRO A 209 9.90 4.23 -22.33
N GLU A 210 9.20 4.82 -21.37
CA GLU A 210 9.53 6.14 -20.87
C GLU A 210 10.83 6.12 -20.05
N THR A 211 11.54 7.25 -20.05
CA THR A 211 12.82 7.39 -19.34
C THR A 211 12.72 7.06 -17.85
N ILE A 212 13.60 6.22 -17.37
CA ILE A 212 13.84 5.92 -15.97
C ILE A 212 15.11 6.65 -15.56
N GLU A 213 15.03 7.47 -14.51
CA GLU A 213 16.15 8.27 -14.03
C GLU A 213 17.02 7.48 -13.04
N GLN A 214 16.37 6.66 -12.23
CA GLN A 214 17.05 5.86 -11.19
C GLN A 214 16.37 4.49 -11.04
N VAL A 215 17.16 3.50 -10.63
CA VAL A 215 16.67 2.14 -10.31
C VAL A 215 17.16 1.75 -8.93
N TYR A 216 16.24 1.30 -8.08
CA TYR A 216 16.53 0.70 -6.77
C TYR A 216 16.09 -0.77 -6.76
N VAL A 217 16.91 -1.61 -6.12
CA VAL A 217 16.69 -3.06 -5.98
C VAL A 217 16.73 -3.44 -4.52
#